data_5cc719f8aa82e612b04d989ce87e9691
#
_entry.id   5cc719f8aa82e612b04d989ce87e9691
#
_cell.length_a   1.000
_cell.length_b   1.000
_cell.length_c   1.000
_cell.angle_alpha   90.00
_cell.angle_beta   90.00
_cell.angle_gamma   90.00
#
_symmetry.space_group_name_H-M   'P 1'
#
loop_
_entity.id
_entity.type
_entity.pdbx_description
1 polymer ?
#
loop_
_entity_poly.entity_id
_entity_poly.type
_entity_poly.pdbx_seq_one_letter_code
_entity_poly.pdbx_strand_id
1 'polypeptide(L)'
;MPQRDYDERLLRASFKIAKRARDGGDHPFGSVLADRNGNVLREQGNGYTSEGHDRTAHAEKLLASWAAKNLSLDELRECTLYTSAEPCAMCSGAIYWAGIGRVVFGQTERDLKAQTGAHEENPTLDLPCHVVFEAGQRPTEIVGPLLAEEAAKLQADYWKDK
;
A
#
# COMPACT_ATOMS: atom_id res chain seq x y z
N MET A 1 -15.93 6.59 4.32
CA MET A 1 -15.77 7.25 3.02
C MET A 1 -16.38 6.40 1.92
N PRO A 2 -17.07 7.00 0.95
CA PRO A 2 -17.74 6.24 -0.09
C PRO A 2 -16.75 5.54 -1.02
N GLN A 3 -17.07 4.28 -1.33
CA GLN A 3 -16.39 3.51 -2.34
C GLN A 3 -16.73 4.02 -3.72
N ARG A 4 -15.82 3.85 -4.68
CA ARG A 4 -16.05 4.15 -6.09
C ARG A 4 -16.20 2.85 -6.87
N ASP A 5 -16.86 2.89 -8.02
CA ASP A 5 -17.17 1.69 -8.82
C ASP A 5 -15.94 0.87 -9.20
N TYR A 6 -14.79 1.52 -9.40
CA TYR A 6 -13.56 0.85 -9.81
C TYR A 6 -12.65 0.45 -8.62
N ASP A 7 -13.04 0.75 -7.37
CA ASP A 7 -12.16 0.51 -6.22
C ASP A 7 -11.79 -0.96 -6.03
N GLU A 8 -12.78 -1.87 -6.10
CA GLU A 8 -12.48 -3.30 -5.92
C GLU A 8 -11.59 -3.83 -7.04
N ARG A 9 -11.83 -3.41 -8.28
CA ARG A 9 -11.02 -3.82 -9.43
C ARG A 9 -9.57 -3.38 -9.27
N LEU A 10 -9.35 -2.13 -8.87
CA LEU A 10 -8.01 -1.57 -8.72
C LEU A 10 -7.31 -2.11 -7.47
N LEU A 11 -8.05 -2.37 -6.41
CA LEU A 11 -7.48 -3.02 -5.23
C LEU A 11 -7.03 -4.44 -5.56
N ARG A 12 -7.82 -5.20 -6.32
CA ARG A 12 -7.42 -6.53 -6.81
C ARG A 12 -6.19 -6.45 -7.72
N ALA A 13 -6.05 -5.37 -8.48
CA ALA A 13 -4.83 -5.14 -9.26
C ALA A 13 -3.60 -5.06 -8.33
N SER A 14 -3.72 -4.38 -7.18
CA SER A 14 -2.64 -4.33 -6.19
C SER A 14 -2.32 -5.72 -5.61
N PHE A 15 -3.33 -6.58 -5.46
CA PHE A 15 -3.13 -7.97 -5.01
C PHE A 15 -2.32 -8.78 -6.02
N LYS A 16 -2.58 -8.58 -7.32
CA LYS A 16 -1.79 -9.24 -8.38
C LYS A 16 -0.33 -8.80 -8.35
N ILE A 17 -0.10 -7.52 -8.09
CA ILE A 17 1.25 -6.98 -7.95
C ILE A 17 1.94 -7.57 -6.70
N ALA A 18 1.21 -7.70 -5.59
CA ALA A 18 1.73 -8.35 -4.37
C ALA A 18 2.13 -9.80 -4.62
N LYS A 19 1.30 -10.54 -5.33
CA LYS A 19 1.61 -11.92 -5.70
C LYS A 19 2.83 -12.02 -6.61
N ARG A 20 2.93 -11.12 -7.58
CA ARG A 20 4.09 -11.05 -8.48
C ARG A 20 5.37 -10.76 -7.71
N ALA A 21 5.32 -9.84 -6.74
CA ALA A 21 6.46 -9.52 -5.88
C ALA A 21 6.90 -10.75 -5.09
N ARG A 22 5.94 -11.43 -4.45
CA ARG A 22 6.18 -12.67 -3.70
C ARG A 22 6.83 -13.74 -4.59
N ASP A 23 6.27 -13.98 -5.76
CA ASP A 23 6.78 -15.00 -6.69
C ASP A 23 8.17 -14.65 -7.21
N GLY A 24 8.51 -13.36 -7.28
CA GLY A 24 9.81 -12.87 -7.72
C GLY A 24 10.86 -12.75 -6.61
N GLY A 25 10.54 -13.12 -5.37
CA GLY A 25 11.49 -13.13 -4.26
C GLY A 25 11.45 -11.91 -3.35
N ASP A 26 10.53 -10.97 -3.58
CA ASP A 26 10.26 -9.83 -2.69
C ASP A 26 9.14 -10.19 -1.70
N HIS A 27 8.85 -9.31 -0.75
CA HIS A 27 7.76 -9.51 0.19
C HIS A 27 6.39 -9.36 -0.51
N PRO A 28 5.32 -10.01 0.00
CA PRO A 28 4.02 -10.07 -0.68
C PRO A 28 3.17 -8.81 -0.48
N PHE A 29 3.65 -7.69 -0.99
CA PHE A 29 2.98 -6.39 -0.94
C PHE A 29 2.99 -5.73 -2.30
N GLY A 30 1.90 -5.07 -2.66
CA GLY A 30 1.77 -4.41 -3.95
C GLY A 30 0.87 -3.19 -3.88
N SER A 31 1.14 -2.24 -4.77
CA SER A 31 0.41 -0.98 -4.85
C SER A 31 0.17 -0.55 -6.29
N VAL A 32 -0.91 0.19 -6.49
CA VAL A 32 -1.30 0.76 -7.78
C VAL A 32 -1.70 2.21 -7.56
N LEU A 33 -1.23 3.11 -8.41
CA LEU A 33 -1.68 4.50 -8.43
C LEU A 33 -2.61 4.70 -9.62
N ALA A 34 -3.79 5.27 -9.37
CA ALA A 34 -4.76 5.56 -10.41
C ALA A 34 -5.24 7.01 -10.34
N ASP A 35 -5.64 7.55 -11.49
CA ASP A 35 -6.24 8.88 -11.56
C ASP A 35 -7.71 8.85 -11.11
N ARG A 36 -8.36 10.02 -11.11
CA ARG A 36 -9.76 10.17 -10.69
C ARG A 36 -10.76 9.36 -11.52
N ASN A 37 -10.36 8.94 -12.71
CA ASN A 37 -11.21 8.15 -13.62
C ASN A 37 -10.94 6.66 -13.52
N GLY A 38 -10.04 6.23 -12.64
CA GLY A 38 -9.68 4.84 -12.47
C GLY A 38 -8.65 4.32 -13.48
N ASN A 39 -7.95 5.22 -14.17
CA ASN A 39 -6.87 4.83 -15.08
C ASN A 39 -5.58 4.62 -14.27
N VAL A 40 -4.94 3.47 -14.47
CA VAL A 40 -3.69 3.13 -13.77
C VAL A 40 -2.54 3.96 -14.34
N LEU A 41 -1.85 4.68 -13.45
CA LEU A 41 -0.69 5.49 -13.80
C LEU A 41 0.62 4.77 -13.50
N ARG A 42 0.66 3.96 -12.45
CA ARG A 42 1.85 3.21 -12.05
C ARG A 42 1.47 2.01 -11.19
N GLU A 43 2.22 0.92 -11.36
CA GLU A 43 2.17 -0.27 -10.51
C GLU A 43 3.51 -0.42 -9.79
N GLN A 44 3.49 -0.85 -8.52
CA GLN A 44 4.72 -1.03 -7.75
C GLN A 44 4.58 -2.18 -6.76
N GLY A 45 5.47 -3.15 -6.84
CA GLY A 45 5.62 -4.20 -5.85
C GLY A 45 6.61 -3.81 -4.75
N ASN A 46 6.60 -4.56 -3.66
CA ASN A 46 7.65 -4.47 -2.63
C ASN A 46 9.01 -4.71 -3.28
N GLY A 47 10.03 -4.00 -2.82
CA GLY A 47 11.38 -4.07 -3.37
C GLY A 47 12.45 -4.55 -2.38
N TYR A 48 12.06 -5.23 -1.28
CA TYR A 48 13.04 -5.63 -0.26
C TYR A 48 14.28 -6.29 -0.87
N THR A 49 14.11 -7.33 -1.65
CA THR A 49 15.22 -8.05 -2.28
C THR A 49 15.73 -7.34 -3.53
N SER A 50 14.83 -6.89 -4.40
CA SER A 50 15.19 -6.28 -5.68
C SER A 50 15.92 -4.94 -5.53
N GLU A 51 15.70 -4.22 -4.42
CA GLU A 51 16.39 -2.97 -4.10
C GLU A 51 17.59 -3.20 -3.16
N GLY A 52 18.18 -4.39 -3.19
CA GLY A 52 19.41 -4.68 -2.44
C GLY A 52 19.20 -4.93 -0.95
N HIS A 53 18.13 -5.60 -0.59
CA HIS A 53 17.74 -5.88 0.80
C HIS A 53 17.42 -4.61 1.60
N ASP A 54 16.80 -3.64 0.94
CA ASP A 54 16.34 -2.41 1.58
C ASP A 54 15.03 -2.66 2.34
N ARG A 55 15.11 -2.64 3.67
CA ARG A 55 13.95 -2.84 4.56
C ARG A 55 12.91 -1.73 4.44
N THR A 56 13.26 -0.59 3.86
CA THR A 56 12.33 0.54 3.65
C THR A 56 11.71 0.55 2.25
N ALA A 57 12.07 -0.40 1.39
CA ALA A 57 11.56 -0.46 0.02
C ALA A 57 10.16 -1.06 -0.04
N HIS A 58 9.24 -0.47 0.70
CA HIS A 58 7.83 -0.82 0.68
C HIS A 58 7.19 -0.33 -0.62
N ALA A 59 6.22 -1.09 -1.13
CA ALA A 59 5.55 -0.77 -2.38
C ALA A 59 4.98 0.66 -2.39
N GLU A 60 4.31 1.05 -1.31
CA GLU A 60 3.68 2.37 -1.21
C GLU A 60 4.72 3.50 -1.20
N LYS A 61 5.81 3.30 -0.46
CA LYS A 61 6.88 4.31 -0.38
C LYS A 61 7.54 4.52 -1.73
N LEU A 62 7.86 3.44 -2.44
CA LEU A 62 8.46 3.50 -3.77
C LEU A 62 7.51 4.18 -4.75
N LEU A 63 6.23 3.84 -4.70
CA LEU A 63 5.21 4.42 -5.56
C LEU A 63 5.00 5.91 -5.26
N ALA A 64 4.92 6.29 -3.99
CA ALA A 64 4.77 7.68 -3.57
C ALA A 64 5.97 8.54 -4.04
N SER A 65 7.17 7.99 -3.94
CA SER A 65 8.39 8.68 -4.40
C SER A 65 8.36 8.92 -5.91
N TRP A 66 7.97 7.90 -6.68
CA TRP A 66 7.82 8.06 -8.13
C TRP A 66 6.76 9.11 -8.46
N ALA A 67 5.61 9.05 -7.80
CA ALA A 67 4.49 9.96 -8.02
C ALA A 67 4.88 11.42 -7.74
N ALA A 68 5.57 11.65 -6.63
CA ALA A 68 6.03 12.99 -6.24
C ALA A 68 6.98 13.60 -7.28
N LYS A 69 7.77 12.78 -7.94
CA LYS A 69 8.74 13.22 -8.95
C LYS A 69 8.12 13.45 -10.32
N ASN A 70 7.01 12.80 -10.64
CA ASN A 70 6.49 12.72 -11.99
C ASN A 70 5.14 13.39 -12.21
N LEU A 71 4.40 13.70 -11.14
CA LEU A 71 3.06 14.28 -11.21
C LEU A 71 3.00 15.60 -10.44
N SER A 72 2.11 16.50 -10.88
CA SER A 72 1.87 17.76 -10.18
C SER A 72 1.04 17.53 -8.92
N LEU A 73 1.08 18.49 -7.98
CA LEU A 73 0.24 18.44 -6.78
C LEU A 73 -1.25 18.38 -7.11
N ASP A 74 -1.68 19.10 -8.14
CA ASP A 74 -3.08 19.10 -8.55
C ASP A 74 -3.51 17.72 -9.07
N GLU A 75 -2.66 17.06 -9.85
CA GLU A 75 -2.90 15.70 -10.30
C GLU A 75 -2.93 14.72 -9.12
N LEU A 76 -1.96 14.84 -8.20
CA LEU A 76 -1.83 13.94 -7.05
C LEU A 76 -3.02 14.02 -6.11
N ARG A 77 -3.60 15.20 -5.91
CA ARG A 77 -4.81 15.36 -5.08
C ARG A 77 -5.99 14.55 -5.59
N GLU A 78 -6.06 14.32 -6.89
CA GLU A 78 -7.12 13.57 -7.53
C GLU A 78 -6.80 12.07 -7.65
N CYS A 79 -5.56 11.67 -7.35
CA CYS A 79 -5.12 10.27 -7.44
C CYS A 79 -5.52 9.46 -6.22
N THR A 80 -5.70 8.16 -6.44
CA THR A 80 -5.88 7.16 -5.39
C THR A 80 -4.74 6.17 -5.43
N LEU A 81 -4.15 5.88 -4.27
CA LEU A 81 -3.19 4.79 -4.11
C LEU A 81 -3.93 3.58 -3.55
N TYR A 82 -3.89 2.48 -4.29
CA TYR A 82 -4.46 1.19 -3.90
C TYR A 82 -3.33 0.32 -3.38
N THR A 83 -3.50 -0.27 -2.22
CA THR A 83 -2.44 -1.10 -1.62
C THR A 83 -3.01 -2.33 -0.95
N SER A 84 -2.31 -3.46 -1.07
CA SER A 84 -2.76 -4.75 -0.57
C SER A 84 -2.88 -4.80 0.95
N ALA A 85 -2.03 -4.06 1.65
CA ALA A 85 -2.07 -3.94 3.11
C ALA A 85 -2.11 -2.46 3.50
N GLU A 86 -2.71 -2.16 4.64
CA GLU A 86 -2.76 -0.81 5.19
C GLU A 86 -1.35 -0.21 5.22
N PRO A 87 -1.14 1.03 4.69
CA PRO A 87 0.19 1.62 4.70
C PRO A 87 0.67 1.85 6.13
N CYS A 88 1.91 1.41 6.42
CA CYS A 88 2.54 1.65 7.71
C CYS A 88 2.78 3.15 7.94
N ALA A 89 3.25 3.53 9.12
CA ALA A 89 3.51 4.93 9.45
C ALA A 89 4.48 5.60 8.47
N MET A 90 5.53 4.90 8.06
CA MET A 90 6.51 5.42 7.08
C MET A 90 5.85 5.68 5.72
N CYS A 91 5.09 4.72 5.22
CA CYS A 91 4.42 4.83 3.92
C CYS A 91 3.29 5.86 3.95
N SER A 92 2.53 5.92 5.04
CA SER A 92 1.50 6.94 5.23
C SER A 92 2.11 8.34 5.19
N GLY A 93 3.25 8.53 5.84
CA GLY A 93 4.00 9.79 5.76
C GLY A 93 4.43 10.11 4.33
N ALA A 94 4.96 9.11 3.62
CA ALA A 94 5.39 9.31 2.22
C ALA A 94 4.21 9.68 1.32
N ILE A 95 3.07 9.02 1.48
CA ILE A 95 1.83 9.33 0.73
C ILE A 95 1.38 10.76 1.01
N TYR A 96 1.39 11.16 2.27
CA TYR A 96 1.02 12.52 2.69
C TYR A 96 1.94 13.55 2.04
N TRP A 97 3.26 13.38 2.19
CA TRP A 97 4.22 14.33 1.65
C TRP A 97 4.23 14.38 0.12
N ALA A 98 3.97 13.25 -0.54
CA ALA A 98 3.81 13.23 -2.00
C ALA A 98 2.62 14.07 -2.47
N GLY A 99 1.55 14.11 -1.69
CA GLY A 99 0.36 14.86 -2.06
C GLY A 99 -0.81 14.02 -2.56
N ILE A 100 -0.73 12.70 -2.47
CA ILE A 100 -1.78 11.78 -2.92
C ILE A 100 -3.03 11.98 -2.05
N GLY A 101 -4.17 12.19 -2.69
CA GLY A 101 -5.39 12.61 -1.99
C GLY A 101 -6.24 11.49 -1.41
N ARG A 102 -6.02 10.23 -1.83
CA ARG A 102 -6.88 9.13 -1.42
C ARG A 102 -6.10 7.83 -1.33
N VAL A 103 -6.46 6.98 -0.34
CA VAL A 103 -5.86 5.65 -0.15
C VAL A 103 -6.97 4.62 0.02
N VAL A 104 -6.84 3.49 -0.67
CA VAL A 104 -7.70 2.33 -0.49
C VAL A 104 -6.82 1.13 -0.16
N PHE A 105 -7.10 0.44 0.95
CA PHE A 105 -6.27 -0.69 1.37
C PHE A 105 -7.08 -1.95 1.67
N GLY A 106 -6.41 -3.10 1.57
CA GLY A 106 -7.01 -4.41 1.79
C GLY A 106 -7.00 -4.82 3.25
N GLN A 107 -5.89 -5.35 3.74
CA GLN A 107 -5.75 -5.87 5.09
C GLN A 107 -5.24 -4.80 6.05
N THR A 108 -5.76 -4.76 7.28
CA THR A 108 -5.25 -3.82 8.30
C THR A 108 -3.87 -4.24 8.79
N GLU A 109 -3.08 -3.25 9.29
CA GLU A 109 -1.79 -3.53 9.93
C GLU A 109 -1.95 -4.47 11.14
N ARG A 110 -3.01 -4.32 11.90
CA ARG A 110 -3.28 -5.17 13.07
C ARG A 110 -3.51 -6.63 12.67
N ASP A 111 -4.28 -6.86 11.63
CA ASP A 111 -4.53 -8.22 11.13
C ASP A 111 -3.26 -8.80 10.50
N LEU A 112 -2.49 -7.99 9.81
CA LEU A 112 -1.19 -8.39 9.27
C LEU A 112 -0.25 -8.83 10.40
N LYS A 113 -0.15 -8.04 11.46
CA LYS A 113 0.66 -8.35 12.64
C LYS A 113 0.27 -9.71 13.24
N ALA A 114 -1.04 -9.95 13.40
CA ALA A 114 -1.54 -11.21 13.94
C ALA A 114 -1.18 -12.39 13.03
N GLN A 115 -1.13 -12.17 11.73
CA GLN A 115 -0.84 -13.19 10.73
C GLN A 115 0.66 -13.47 10.58
N THR A 116 1.52 -12.45 10.63
CA THR A 116 2.97 -12.59 10.49
C THR A 116 3.66 -13.00 11.79
N GLY A 117 3.05 -12.68 12.93
CA GLY A 117 3.68 -12.87 14.23
C GLY A 117 4.86 -11.93 14.43
N ALA A 118 5.90 -12.43 15.09
CA ALA A 118 7.10 -11.64 15.40
C ALA A 118 8.23 -11.87 14.41
N HIS A 119 7.91 -11.95 13.12
CA HIS A 119 8.92 -12.22 12.09
C HIS A 119 9.89 -11.05 11.95
N GLU A 120 11.19 -11.33 12.00
CA GLU A 120 12.23 -10.29 12.01
C GLU A 120 12.31 -9.49 10.69
N GLU A 121 11.88 -10.05 9.56
CA GLU A 121 11.81 -9.31 8.30
C GLU A 121 10.58 -8.42 8.19
N ASN A 122 9.60 -8.62 9.06
CA ASN A 122 8.40 -7.79 9.09
C ASN A 122 7.96 -7.57 10.55
N PRO A 123 8.73 -6.77 11.31
CA PRO A 123 8.31 -6.38 12.65
C PRO A 123 7.22 -5.32 12.54
N THR A 124 5.99 -5.75 12.30
CA THR A 124 4.86 -4.89 11.94
C THR A 124 4.73 -3.69 12.86
N LEU A 125 4.72 -2.49 12.24
CA LEU A 125 4.52 -1.22 12.94
C LEU A 125 3.01 -1.00 13.08
N ASP A 126 2.45 -1.45 14.18
CA ASP A 126 1.01 -1.49 14.44
C ASP A 126 0.46 -0.10 14.81
N LEU A 127 0.42 0.79 13.82
CA LEU A 127 -0.18 2.10 13.92
C LEU A 127 -1.19 2.28 12.78
N PRO A 128 -2.49 2.45 13.07
CA PRO A 128 -3.48 2.66 12.01
C PRO A 128 -3.14 3.90 11.18
N CYS A 129 -3.26 3.81 9.86
CA CYS A 129 -2.84 4.88 8.96
C CYS A 129 -3.62 6.19 9.17
N HIS A 130 -4.88 6.13 9.63
CA HIS A 130 -5.67 7.32 9.89
C HIS A 130 -5.00 8.24 10.92
N VAL A 131 -4.27 7.68 11.88
CA VAL A 131 -3.56 8.48 12.91
C VAL A 131 -2.54 9.41 12.27
N VAL A 132 -1.82 8.91 11.27
CA VAL A 132 -0.84 9.73 10.53
C VAL A 132 -1.54 10.79 9.68
N PHE A 133 -2.54 10.40 8.90
CA PHE A 133 -3.22 11.31 7.98
C PHE A 133 -4.01 12.38 8.71
N GLU A 134 -4.63 12.07 9.84
CA GLU A 134 -5.38 13.04 10.66
C GLU A 134 -4.48 14.11 11.26
N ALA A 135 -3.21 13.82 11.44
CA ALA A 135 -2.24 14.80 11.95
C ALA A 135 -1.84 15.83 10.90
N GLY A 136 -2.16 15.61 9.63
CA GLY A 136 -1.78 16.49 8.54
C GLY A 136 -2.68 17.73 8.41
N GLN A 137 -2.17 18.75 7.73
CA GLN A 137 -2.91 19.98 7.43
C GLN A 137 -3.81 19.86 6.20
N ARG A 138 -3.69 18.75 5.47
CA ARG A 138 -4.43 18.46 4.26
C ARG A 138 -5.21 17.16 4.46
N PRO A 139 -6.51 17.10 4.06
CA PRO A 139 -7.28 15.87 4.20
C PRO A 139 -6.78 14.80 3.24
N THR A 140 -6.76 13.55 3.71
CA THR A 140 -6.54 12.37 2.89
C THR A 140 -7.73 11.44 3.10
N GLU A 141 -8.40 11.08 2.01
CA GLU A 141 -9.52 10.16 2.07
C GLU A 141 -9.00 8.73 2.22
N ILE A 142 -9.57 7.97 3.16
CA ILE A 142 -9.14 6.61 3.46
C ILE A 142 -10.33 5.67 3.33
N VAL A 143 -10.15 4.60 2.57
CA VAL A 143 -11.13 3.51 2.42
C VAL A 143 -10.44 2.19 2.76
N GLY A 144 -10.93 1.52 3.78
CA GLY A 144 -10.41 0.22 4.17
C GLY A 144 -10.79 -0.15 5.60
N PRO A 145 -10.69 -1.44 5.97
CA PRO A 145 -10.30 -2.55 5.10
C PRO A 145 -11.35 -2.87 4.02
N LEU A 146 -10.87 -3.25 2.85
CA LEU A 146 -11.72 -3.68 1.73
C LEU A 146 -11.12 -4.97 1.18
N LEU A 147 -11.97 -6.00 0.91
CA LEU A 147 -11.52 -7.30 0.44
C LEU A 147 -10.42 -7.91 1.34
N ALA A 148 -10.56 -7.73 2.64
CA ALA A 148 -9.53 -8.09 3.63
C ALA A 148 -9.17 -9.58 3.59
N GLU A 149 -10.14 -10.46 3.35
CA GLU A 149 -9.90 -11.91 3.29
C GLU A 149 -9.05 -12.28 2.07
N GLU A 150 -9.32 -11.65 0.92
CA GLU A 150 -8.50 -11.85 -0.28
C GLU A 150 -7.08 -11.35 -0.06
N ALA A 151 -6.94 -10.18 0.57
CA ALA A 151 -5.63 -9.61 0.90
C ALA A 151 -4.84 -10.52 1.84
N ALA A 152 -5.48 -11.09 2.85
CA ALA A 152 -4.84 -11.99 3.81
C ALA A 152 -4.26 -13.24 3.16
N LYS A 153 -4.86 -13.74 2.09
CA LYS A 153 -4.36 -14.90 1.35
C LYS A 153 -2.98 -14.67 0.74
N LEU A 154 -2.64 -13.43 0.43
CA LEU A 154 -1.33 -13.08 -0.12
C LEU A 154 -0.20 -13.38 0.86
N GLN A 155 -0.49 -13.29 2.16
CA GLN A 155 0.46 -13.49 3.25
C GLN A 155 0.53 -14.95 3.72
N ALA A 156 -0.47 -15.77 3.35
CA ALA A 156 -0.61 -17.13 3.85
C ALA A 156 0.66 -17.96 3.60
N ASP A 157 1.17 -18.57 4.65
CA ASP A 157 2.33 -19.47 4.66
C ASP A 157 3.67 -18.82 4.24
N TYR A 158 3.66 -17.55 3.85
CA TYR A 158 4.87 -16.87 3.40
C TYR A 158 5.90 -16.69 4.53
N TRP A 159 5.44 -16.23 5.69
CA TRP A 159 6.32 -15.86 6.81
C TRP A 159 6.77 -17.02 7.68
N LYS A 160 6.13 -18.18 7.54
CA LYS A 160 6.41 -19.36 8.36
C LYS A 160 7.76 -20.02 8.06
N ASP A 161 8.19 -19.95 6.82
CA ASP A 161 9.36 -20.67 6.31
C ASP A 161 10.58 -19.76 6.09
N LYS A 162 10.57 -18.58 6.70
CA LYS A 162 11.66 -17.60 6.54
C LYS A 162 12.54 -17.47 7.78
#